data_adfebdb3c396b47aefdc4dc53c4611a1
#
_entry.id   adfebdb3c396b47aefdc4dc53c4611a1
#
_cell.length_a   1.000
_cell.length_b   1.000
_cell.length_c   1.000
_cell.angle_alpha   90.00
_cell.angle_beta   90.00
_cell.angle_gamma   90.00
#
_symmetry.space_group_name_H-M   'P 1'
#
loop_
_entity.id
_entity.type
_entity.pdbx_description
1 polymer ?
#
loop_
_entity_poly.entity_id
_entity_poly.type
_entity_poly.pdbx_seq_one_letter_code
_entity_poly.pdbx_strand_id
1 'polypeptide(L)'
;MNVSPLVAVLIASTPALAEEQRANLTAMFSVAGECQMLIVSDEERPCKGVVFNTEYNNGRLGFYFIDDSELGGVVSFSGMGPEQRSPAENLRMQPLDAVILKDSKLPAVGACSFENPFIGQARIQCSAFLETGQMFSGFFISDGSNPKLISSEADDG
;
A
#
# COMPACT_ATOMS: atom_id res chain seq x y z
N MET A 1 -9.14 -71.07 12.36
CA MET A 1 -8.81 -69.96 11.50
C MET A 1 -9.25 -68.68 12.19
N ASN A 2 -8.29 -67.95 12.79
CA ASN A 2 -8.56 -66.68 13.47
C ASN A 2 -8.32 -65.53 12.47
N VAL A 3 -9.39 -64.86 12.09
CA VAL A 3 -9.31 -63.63 11.29
C VAL A 3 -9.31 -62.45 12.25
N SER A 4 -8.13 -61.80 12.40
CA SER A 4 -8.02 -60.53 13.15
C SER A 4 -8.54 -59.38 12.29
N PRO A 5 -9.42 -58.49 12.80
CA PRO A 5 -9.78 -57.32 12.06
C PRO A 5 -8.65 -56.26 12.13
N LEU A 6 -8.18 -55.84 10.98
CA LEU A 6 -7.33 -54.65 10.83
C LEU A 6 -8.16 -53.38 11.13
N VAL A 7 -7.83 -52.74 12.23
CA VAL A 7 -8.35 -51.40 12.52
C VAL A 7 -7.54 -50.37 11.73
N ALA A 8 -8.12 -49.84 10.68
CA ALA A 8 -7.53 -48.72 9.96
C ALA A 8 -7.73 -47.41 10.78
N VAL A 9 -6.66 -46.90 11.34
CA VAL A 9 -6.64 -45.58 11.97
C VAL A 9 -6.58 -44.51 10.87
N LEU A 10 -7.71 -43.90 10.60
CA LEU A 10 -7.78 -42.68 9.78
C LEU A 10 -7.21 -41.51 10.58
N ILE A 11 -5.95 -41.16 10.24
CA ILE A 11 -5.38 -39.88 10.72
C ILE A 11 -6.01 -38.76 9.90
N ALA A 12 -7.00 -38.09 10.48
CA ALA A 12 -7.50 -36.85 9.92
C ALA A 12 -6.44 -35.76 10.10
N SER A 13 -5.70 -35.47 9.04
CA SER A 13 -4.87 -34.28 8.97
C SER A 13 -5.81 -33.07 8.84
N THR A 14 -6.01 -32.38 9.95
CA THR A 14 -6.61 -31.05 9.92
C THR A 14 -5.65 -30.13 9.15
N PRO A 15 -6.10 -29.44 8.07
CA PRO A 15 -5.29 -28.38 7.50
C PRO A 15 -5.11 -27.32 8.58
N ALA A 16 -3.87 -27.07 9.00
CA ALA A 16 -3.54 -25.87 9.75
C ALA A 16 -3.94 -24.70 8.85
N LEU A 17 -5.05 -24.03 9.17
CA LEU A 17 -5.37 -22.73 8.64
C LEU A 17 -4.18 -21.86 9.05
N ALA A 18 -3.34 -21.50 8.08
CA ALA A 18 -2.34 -20.47 8.28
C ALA A 18 -3.12 -19.25 8.80
N GLU A 19 -2.94 -18.91 10.06
CA GLU A 19 -3.38 -17.61 10.58
C GLU A 19 -2.70 -16.58 9.68
N GLU A 20 -3.48 -16.01 8.79
CA GLU A 20 -3.07 -14.86 8.02
C GLU A 20 -2.73 -13.78 9.05
N GLN A 21 -1.44 -13.62 9.34
CA GLN A 21 -0.97 -12.63 10.29
C GLN A 21 -1.50 -11.29 9.83
N ARG A 22 -2.49 -10.75 10.52
CA ARG A 22 -3.02 -9.42 10.24
C ARG A 22 -1.86 -8.45 10.35
N ALA A 23 -1.51 -7.80 9.25
CA ALA A 23 -0.53 -6.75 9.25
C ALA A 23 -1.01 -5.61 10.15
N ASN A 24 -0.22 -5.26 11.16
CA ASN A 24 -0.49 -4.15 12.04
C ASN A 24 0.19 -2.89 11.49
N LEU A 25 -0.55 -1.79 11.52
CA LEU A 25 -0.04 -0.47 11.18
C LEU A 25 1.04 -0.06 12.19
N THR A 26 2.27 0.16 11.74
CA THR A 26 3.37 0.64 12.60
C THR A 26 3.49 2.14 12.61
N ALA A 27 3.22 2.78 11.48
CA ALA A 27 3.24 4.24 11.38
C ALA A 27 2.35 4.74 10.24
N MET A 28 1.78 5.92 10.43
CA MET A 28 1.07 6.68 9.41
C MET A 28 1.53 8.12 9.44
N PHE A 29 1.98 8.63 8.33
CA PHE A 29 2.44 10.01 8.16
C PHE A 29 1.55 10.76 7.17
N SER A 30 1.32 12.05 7.41
CA SER A 30 0.78 12.96 6.39
C SER A 30 1.89 13.83 5.82
N VAL A 31 1.92 13.96 4.51
CA VAL A 31 2.86 14.76 3.74
C VAL A 31 2.08 15.86 3.04
N ALA A 32 2.37 17.12 3.38
CA ALA A 32 1.74 18.28 2.76
C ALA A 32 2.49 18.69 1.49
N GLY A 33 1.76 19.21 0.51
CA GLY A 33 2.34 19.65 -0.75
C GLY A 33 1.31 19.92 -1.82
N GLU A 34 1.64 19.54 -3.04
CA GLU A 34 0.79 19.76 -4.22
C GLU A 34 0.58 18.44 -4.97
N CYS A 35 -0.68 18.06 -5.13
CA CYS A 35 -1.05 16.94 -5.99
C CYS A 35 -1.05 17.41 -7.44
N GLN A 36 -0.13 16.85 -8.24
CA GLN A 36 0.07 17.22 -9.63
C GLN A 36 -0.87 16.45 -10.56
N MET A 37 -1.19 15.21 -10.20
CA MET A 37 -2.00 14.33 -11.03
C MET A 37 -2.58 13.20 -10.18
N LEU A 38 -3.84 12.87 -10.44
CA LEU A 38 -4.48 11.65 -9.98
C LEU A 38 -5.30 11.05 -11.13
N ILE A 39 -4.99 9.82 -11.51
CA ILE A 39 -5.74 9.04 -12.49
C ILE A 39 -6.41 7.89 -11.78
N VAL A 40 -7.71 7.77 -11.92
CA VAL A 40 -8.54 6.73 -11.32
C VAL A 40 -9.29 6.01 -12.42
N SER A 41 -8.91 4.78 -12.71
CA SER A 41 -9.53 3.98 -13.78
C SER A 41 -9.55 4.72 -15.13
N ASP A 42 -8.36 5.16 -15.58
CA ASP A 42 -8.12 5.91 -16.82
C ASP A 42 -8.67 7.35 -16.86
N GLU A 43 -9.32 7.82 -15.81
CA GLU A 43 -9.88 9.17 -15.71
C GLU A 43 -9.03 10.06 -14.80
N GLU A 44 -8.64 11.23 -15.30
CA GLU A 44 -7.98 12.24 -14.48
C GLU A 44 -8.97 12.90 -13.52
N ARG A 45 -8.57 13.04 -12.25
CA ARG A 45 -9.36 13.63 -11.19
C ARG A 45 -8.58 14.69 -10.42
N PRO A 46 -9.26 15.73 -9.93
CA PRO A 46 -8.63 16.67 -9.00
C PRO A 46 -8.25 15.94 -7.71
N CYS A 47 -7.16 16.36 -7.08
CA CYS A 47 -6.70 15.76 -5.84
C CYS A 47 -6.21 16.81 -4.84
N LYS A 48 -6.28 16.44 -3.56
CA LYS A 48 -5.88 17.33 -2.47
C LYS A 48 -4.38 17.42 -2.28
N GLY A 49 -3.92 18.54 -1.75
CA GLY A 49 -2.51 18.80 -1.44
C GLY A 49 -1.99 18.05 -0.21
N VAL A 50 -2.37 16.81 -0.05
CA VAL A 50 -1.90 15.92 1.01
C VAL A 50 -1.86 14.48 0.54
N VAL A 51 -0.81 13.77 0.89
CA VAL A 51 -0.68 12.32 0.73
C VAL A 51 -0.42 11.70 2.09
N PHE A 52 -1.05 10.56 2.37
CA PHE A 52 -0.70 9.77 3.55
C PHE A 52 0.18 8.60 3.13
N ASN A 53 1.19 8.33 3.93
CA ASN A 53 2.03 7.14 3.81
C ASN A 53 1.82 6.26 5.03
N THR A 54 1.62 4.97 4.81
CA THR A 54 1.47 3.98 5.88
C THR A 54 2.55 2.93 5.79
N GLU A 55 3.01 2.50 6.95
CA GLU A 55 3.97 1.42 7.13
C GLU A 55 3.35 0.35 8.03
N TYR A 56 3.53 -0.90 7.67
CA TYR A 56 3.03 -2.06 8.40
C TYR A 56 4.17 -2.98 8.84
N ASN A 57 3.96 -3.71 9.92
CA ASN A 57 4.95 -4.60 10.53
C ASN A 57 5.41 -5.77 9.62
N ASN A 58 4.67 -6.07 8.57
CA ASN A 58 5.04 -7.08 7.56
C ASN A 58 5.83 -6.50 6.36
N GLY A 59 6.22 -5.22 6.41
CA GLY A 59 6.93 -4.53 5.34
C GLY A 59 6.05 -3.97 4.23
N ARG A 60 4.72 -4.04 4.37
CA ARG A 60 3.80 -3.39 3.43
C ARG A 60 3.86 -1.89 3.59
N LEU A 61 3.90 -1.19 2.46
CA LEU A 61 3.75 0.26 2.37
C LEU A 61 2.46 0.62 1.65
N GLY A 62 1.89 1.77 2.00
CA GLY A 62 0.75 2.35 1.31
C GLY A 62 0.91 3.85 1.09
N PHE A 63 0.46 4.31 -0.06
CA PHE A 63 0.37 5.73 -0.42
C PHE A 63 -1.07 6.06 -0.75
N TYR A 64 -1.63 7.07 -0.09
CA TYR A 64 -3.05 7.42 -0.14
C TYR A 64 -3.21 8.81 -0.71
N PHE A 65 -3.79 8.89 -1.89
CA PHE A 65 -4.17 10.13 -2.56
C PHE A 65 -5.65 10.42 -2.29
N ILE A 66 -5.98 11.68 -2.05
CA ILE A 66 -7.37 12.09 -1.80
C ILE A 66 -7.98 12.64 -3.08
N ASP A 67 -8.99 11.96 -3.60
CA ASP A 67 -9.81 12.44 -4.72
C ASP A 67 -10.67 13.62 -4.25
N ASP A 68 -10.46 14.81 -4.83
CA ASP A 68 -11.18 16.05 -4.50
C ASP A 68 -12.36 16.31 -5.45
N SER A 69 -12.74 15.34 -6.27
CA SER A 69 -13.93 15.39 -7.10
C SER A 69 -15.21 15.20 -6.28
N GLU A 70 -16.36 15.44 -6.90
CA GLU A 70 -17.68 15.18 -6.27
C GLU A 70 -17.87 13.70 -5.90
N LEU A 71 -17.21 12.77 -6.61
CA LEU A 71 -17.21 11.35 -6.28
C LEU A 71 -16.44 11.08 -4.99
N GLY A 72 -15.41 11.89 -4.72
CA GLY A 72 -14.62 11.85 -3.49
C GLY A 72 -13.92 10.52 -3.26
N GLY A 73 -13.33 10.40 -2.07
CA GLY A 73 -12.74 9.17 -1.59
C GLY A 73 -11.21 9.16 -1.58
N VAL A 74 -10.68 7.99 -1.34
CA VAL A 74 -9.25 7.77 -1.22
C VAL A 74 -8.81 6.71 -2.21
N VAL A 75 -7.75 6.99 -2.93
CA VAL A 75 -7.09 6.03 -3.82
C VAL A 75 -5.79 5.62 -3.14
N SER A 76 -5.68 4.35 -2.77
CA SER A 76 -4.51 3.81 -2.10
C SER A 76 -3.72 2.91 -3.02
N PHE A 77 -2.43 3.17 -3.11
CA PHE A 77 -1.46 2.31 -3.78
C PHE A 77 -0.74 1.51 -2.71
N SER A 78 -0.85 0.20 -2.74
CA SER A 78 -0.32 -0.68 -1.71
C SER A 78 0.57 -1.76 -2.29
N GLY A 79 1.67 -2.03 -1.60
CA GLY A 79 2.59 -3.06 -2.03
C GLY A 79 3.42 -3.63 -0.91
N MET A 80 3.89 -4.85 -1.16
CA MET A 80 4.79 -5.57 -0.27
C MET A 80 5.90 -6.20 -1.11
N GLY A 81 7.10 -6.18 -0.58
CA GLY A 81 8.25 -6.75 -1.25
C GLY A 81 9.51 -5.93 -0.98
N PRO A 82 10.66 -6.39 -1.48
CA PRO A 82 11.90 -5.66 -1.25
C PRO A 82 11.85 -4.30 -1.93
N GLU A 83 12.04 -3.27 -1.13
CA GLU A 83 12.22 -1.92 -1.61
C GLU A 83 13.58 -1.80 -2.35
N GLN A 84 13.54 -1.22 -3.53
CA GLN A 84 14.75 -0.87 -4.26
C GLN A 84 15.18 0.55 -3.91
N ARG A 85 16.45 0.74 -3.65
CA ARG A 85 17.03 2.04 -3.27
C ARG A 85 18.10 2.47 -4.24
N SER A 86 18.04 3.74 -4.63
CA SER A 86 19.14 4.44 -5.30
C SER A 86 19.71 5.49 -4.34
N PRO A 87 20.75 5.17 -3.55
CA PRO A 87 21.28 6.08 -2.53
C PRO A 87 21.77 7.41 -3.10
N ALA A 88 22.32 7.39 -4.32
CA ALA A 88 22.84 8.58 -4.98
C ALA A 88 21.75 9.61 -5.33
N GLU A 89 20.51 9.15 -5.54
CA GLU A 89 19.38 9.97 -5.95
C GLU A 89 18.35 10.18 -4.82
N ASN A 90 18.59 9.63 -3.63
CA ASN A 90 17.61 9.62 -2.53
C ASN A 90 16.25 9.00 -2.95
N LEU A 91 16.29 8.14 -3.94
CA LEU A 91 15.10 7.54 -4.57
C LEU A 91 14.89 6.13 -4.05
N ARG A 92 13.65 5.85 -3.69
CA ARG A 92 13.17 4.51 -3.32
C ARG A 92 12.10 4.08 -4.29
N MET A 93 12.01 2.79 -4.55
CA MET A 93 10.98 2.19 -5.38
C MET A 93 10.34 1.02 -4.66
N GLN A 94 9.04 1.07 -4.50
CA GLN A 94 8.24 0.03 -3.88
C GLN A 94 7.34 -0.63 -4.92
N PRO A 95 7.48 -1.94 -5.15
CA PRO A 95 6.53 -2.68 -5.97
C PRO A 95 5.13 -2.63 -5.38
N LEU A 96 4.12 -2.58 -6.25
CA LEU A 96 2.70 -2.57 -5.89
C LEU A 96 2.04 -3.91 -6.25
N ASP A 97 1.12 -4.37 -5.42
CA ASP A 97 0.29 -5.54 -5.66
C ASP A 97 -1.21 -5.23 -5.61
N ALA A 98 -1.58 -4.04 -5.16
CA ALA A 98 -2.99 -3.64 -5.07
C ALA A 98 -3.21 -2.14 -5.20
N VAL A 99 -4.36 -1.79 -5.76
CA VAL A 99 -5.01 -0.48 -5.62
C VAL A 99 -6.26 -0.68 -4.76
N ILE A 100 -6.46 0.19 -3.78
CA ILE A 100 -7.61 0.11 -2.88
C ILE A 100 -8.46 1.36 -3.06
N LEU A 101 -9.73 1.15 -3.40
CA LEU A 101 -10.75 2.18 -3.56
C LEU A 101 -11.86 1.91 -2.55
N LYS A 102 -12.06 2.80 -1.56
CA LYS A 102 -13.10 2.61 -0.55
C LYS A 102 -13.01 1.20 0.09
N ASP A 103 -13.97 0.34 -0.27
CA ASP A 103 -14.09 -1.02 0.25
C ASP A 103 -13.57 -2.10 -0.73
N SER A 104 -13.01 -1.68 -1.88
CA SER A 104 -12.57 -2.59 -2.93
C SER A 104 -11.05 -2.65 -3.00
N LYS A 105 -10.49 -3.84 -2.77
CA LYS A 105 -9.08 -4.14 -3.02
C LYS A 105 -8.94 -4.77 -4.39
N LEU A 106 -8.32 -4.04 -5.31
CA LEU A 106 -8.12 -4.45 -6.69
C LEU A 106 -6.68 -4.95 -6.87
N PRO A 107 -6.49 -6.23 -7.25
CA PRO A 107 -5.16 -6.72 -7.62
C PRO A 107 -4.59 -5.88 -8.76
N ALA A 108 -3.35 -5.45 -8.62
CA ALA A 108 -2.69 -4.58 -9.58
C ALA A 108 -1.19 -4.88 -9.66
N VAL A 109 -0.57 -4.46 -10.73
CA VAL A 109 0.88 -4.52 -10.92
C VAL A 109 1.39 -3.12 -11.20
N GLY A 110 2.43 -2.72 -10.49
CA GLY A 110 3.02 -1.40 -10.65
C GLY A 110 4.09 -1.11 -9.62
N ALA A 111 4.39 0.17 -9.45
CA ALA A 111 5.35 0.63 -8.45
C ALA A 111 5.05 2.07 -8.01
N CYS A 112 5.46 2.39 -6.80
CA CYS A 112 5.66 3.77 -6.36
C CYS A 112 7.15 4.08 -6.32
N SER A 113 7.56 5.21 -6.88
CA SER A 113 8.87 5.82 -6.65
C SER A 113 8.70 7.04 -5.75
N PHE A 114 9.57 7.18 -4.78
CA PHE A 114 9.47 8.27 -3.82
C PHE A 114 10.83 8.66 -3.24
N GLU A 115 10.96 9.93 -2.95
CA GLU A 115 12.10 10.51 -2.24
C GLU A 115 11.75 10.63 -0.74
N ASN A 116 12.77 10.81 0.10
CA ASN A 116 12.58 10.97 1.54
C ASN A 116 12.03 12.38 1.86
N PRO A 117 10.78 12.52 2.30
CA PRO A 117 10.18 13.82 2.58
C PRO A 117 10.69 14.48 3.87
N PHE A 118 11.48 13.78 4.68
CA PHE A 118 12.08 14.34 5.90
C PHE A 118 13.35 15.15 5.65
N ILE A 119 13.94 15.04 4.45
CA ILE A 119 15.19 15.76 4.10
C ILE A 119 15.00 16.83 3.03
N GLY A 120 13.78 17.31 2.84
CA GLY A 120 13.44 18.36 1.91
C GLY A 120 12.24 18.04 1.05
N GLN A 121 12.09 18.78 -0.05
CA GLN A 121 11.03 18.55 -1.01
C GLN A 121 11.19 17.17 -1.65
N ALA A 122 10.12 16.40 -1.67
CA ALA A 122 10.09 15.02 -2.16
C ALA A 122 9.02 14.83 -3.22
N ARG A 123 9.35 14.04 -4.24
CA ARG A 123 8.39 13.55 -5.23
C ARG A 123 7.89 12.18 -4.81
N ILE A 124 6.60 11.95 -4.95
CA ILE A 124 5.93 10.66 -4.75
C ILE A 124 5.14 10.37 -6.03
N GLN A 125 5.49 9.31 -6.71
CA GLN A 125 4.84 8.91 -7.94
C GLN A 125 4.48 7.43 -7.88
N CYS A 126 3.19 7.13 -8.03
CA CYS A 126 2.66 5.77 -8.08
C CYS A 126 1.99 5.53 -9.43
N SER A 127 2.19 4.34 -9.99
CA SER A 127 1.47 3.89 -11.17
C SER A 127 1.19 2.40 -11.05
N ALA A 128 -0.04 2.01 -11.36
CA ALA A 128 -0.48 0.62 -11.31
C ALA A 128 -1.50 0.32 -12.41
N PHE A 129 -1.48 -0.91 -12.88
CA PHE A 129 -2.40 -1.44 -13.88
C PHE A 129 -3.13 -2.65 -13.33
N LEU A 130 -4.44 -2.69 -13.55
CA LEU A 130 -5.24 -3.87 -13.31
C LEU A 130 -5.03 -4.89 -14.44
N GLU A 131 -5.43 -6.13 -14.22
CA GLU A 131 -5.43 -7.18 -15.27
C GLU A 131 -6.27 -6.77 -16.49
N THR A 132 -7.31 -5.98 -16.28
CA THR A 132 -8.15 -5.39 -17.36
C THR A 132 -7.43 -4.32 -18.19
N GLY A 133 -6.24 -3.87 -17.80
CA GLY A 133 -5.50 -2.78 -18.43
C GLY A 133 -5.85 -1.39 -17.90
N GLN A 134 -6.83 -1.25 -17.01
CA GLN A 134 -7.16 0.03 -16.39
C GLN A 134 -5.98 0.58 -15.60
N MET A 135 -5.69 1.87 -15.78
CA MET A 135 -4.58 2.56 -15.14
C MET A 135 -5.04 3.39 -13.94
N PHE A 136 -4.23 3.31 -12.89
CA PHE A 136 -4.28 4.19 -11.73
C PHE A 136 -2.91 4.84 -11.57
N SER A 137 -2.88 6.13 -11.33
CA SER A 137 -1.62 6.85 -11.14
C SER A 137 -1.82 8.04 -10.21
N GLY A 138 -0.79 8.36 -9.43
CA GLY A 138 -0.74 9.56 -8.59
C GLY A 138 0.64 10.18 -8.66
N PHE A 139 0.68 11.51 -8.76
CA PHE A 139 1.92 12.26 -8.71
C PHE A 139 1.77 13.45 -7.75
N PHE A 140 2.66 13.52 -6.79
CA PHE A 140 2.65 14.49 -5.70
C PHE A 140 4.05 15.06 -5.47
N ILE A 141 4.12 16.35 -5.16
CA ILE A 141 5.36 17.02 -4.76
C ILE A 141 5.14 17.62 -3.38
N SER A 142 5.94 17.20 -2.39
CA SER A 142 5.86 17.77 -1.04
C SER A 142 6.32 19.21 -1.01
N ASP A 143 5.84 19.98 -0.02
CA ASP A 143 6.23 21.38 0.15
C ASP A 143 7.56 21.57 0.88
N GLY A 144 8.23 20.47 1.26
CA GLY A 144 9.50 20.48 1.99
C GLY A 144 9.35 20.58 3.51
N SER A 145 8.12 20.75 4.04
CA SER A 145 7.88 20.66 5.47
C SER A 145 7.98 19.19 5.93
N ASN A 146 8.35 18.98 7.21
CA ASN A 146 8.42 17.64 7.75
C ASN A 146 7.06 16.95 7.76
N PRO A 147 7.00 15.67 7.35
CA PRO A 147 5.81 14.86 7.53
C PRO A 147 5.34 14.85 8.98
N LYS A 148 4.02 14.80 9.17
CA LYS A 148 3.41 14.71 10.49
C LYS A 148 3.04 13.27 10.78
N LEU A 149 3.49 12.75 11.91
CA LEU A 149 3.05 11.46 12.43
C LEU A 149 1.58 11.57 12.84
N ILE A 150 0.72 10.73 12.25
CA ILE A 150 -0.73 10.69 12.54
C ILE A 150 -1.03 9.57 13.54
N SER A 151 -0.40 8.41 13.36
CA SER A 151 -0.56 7.24 14.22
C SER A 151 0.70 6.40 14.24
N SER A 152 0.98 5.78 15.38
CA SER A 152 2.04 4.78 15.55
C SER A 152 1.61 3.71 16.56
N GLU A 153 2.29 2.55 16.55
CA GLU A 153 2.02 1.48 17.53
C GLU A 153 2.17 1.92 18.99
N ALA A 154 2.89 3.01 19.25
CA ALA A 154 3.09 3.54 20.60
C ALA A 154 1.85 4.21 21.20
N ASP A 155 0.84 4.51 20.38
CA ASP A 155 -0.38 5.21 20.81
C ASP A 155 -1.49 4.23 21.27
N ASP A 156 -1.30 2.92 21.10
CA ASP A 156 -2.26 1.88 21.49
C ASP A 156 -1.97 1.27 22.89
N GLY A 157 -1.21 1.98 23.70
CA GLY A 157 -0.86 1.58 25.07
C GLY A 157 -1.79 2.10 26.14
#